data_4dc5757ec6c430f29c2c1209157ea705
#
_entry.id   4dc5757ec6c430f29c2c1209157ea705
#
_cell.length_a   1.000
_cell.length_b   1.000
_cell.length_c   1.000
_cell.angle_alpha   90.00
_cell.angle_beta   90.00
_cell.angle_gamma   90.00
#
_symmetry.space_group_name_H-M   'P 1'
#
loop_
_entity.id
_entity.type
_entity.pdbx_description
1 polymer ?
#
loop_
_entity_poly.entity_id
_entity_poly.type
_entity_poly.pdbx_seq_one_letter_code
_entity_poly.pdbx_strand_id
1 'polypeptide(L)'
;LSLIALPVLLILSLCLILGTQAGSRWALGLVPGLKIENFSGHLAGQWRADHLLWVQGDSRVEVDAPVFVWSPLCLAKMTLCVDQLQAERVGLQFPSGADQSSGPMSLPDLKLPLAIRLGDVRIGSLMLNGSEQLRALQLAAEWTANGLQINAAHLQRDDLVLDLSGLLQPNGDWPLTAQGQLKLPAPGDQPWTLALNIQGNLLKTLQLKADSSGYLQGQLSGQLQPLVENLPAQVNVTADGFKASADLPDTLQLNRIELAAQGDLKHGYRVSGNASLPAEQGPVALALQGRVDAQGADIAALDLTASAEQSL
;
A
#
# COMPACT_ATOMS: atom_id res chain seq x y z
N LEU A 1 31.80 36.91 25.33
CA LEU A 1 31.14 35.97 26.27
C LEU A 1 29.62 36.00 26.17
N SER A 2 28.99 37.18 25.96
CA SER A 2 27.53 37.35 25.87
C SER A 2 26.91 36.69 24.65
N LEU A 3 27.60 36.61 23.48
CA LEU A 3 27.06 36.11 22.23
C LEU A 3 26.91 34.59 22.20
N ILE A 4 27.69 33.85 23.00
CA ILE A 4 27.63 32.39 23.11
C ILE A 4 26.63 31.96 24.21
N ALA A 5 26.44 32.80 25.22
CA ALA A 5 25.58 32.49 26.36
C ALA A 5 24.10 32.38 25.94
N LEU A 6 23.63 33.21 25.00
CA LEU A 6 22.23 33.23 24.54
C LEU A 6 21.83 31.90 23.84
N PRO A 7 22.57 31.38 22.82
CA PRO A 7 22.23 30.12 22.18
C PRO A 7 22.35 28.93 23.14
N VAL A 8 23.32 28.92 24.04
CA VAL A 8 23.44 27.86 25.04
C VAL A 8 22.25 27.84 26.00
N LEU A 9 21.78 28.99 26.43
CA LEU A 9 20.62 29.13 27.31
C LEU A 9 19.32 28.71 26.62
N LEU A 10 19.21 29.02 25.31
CA LEU A 10 18.08 28.63 24.47
C LEU A 10 18.04 27.12 24.25
N ILE A 11 19.18 26.48 23.97
CA ILE A 11 19.29 25.02 23.85
C ILE A 11 18.97 24.35 25.20
N LEU A 12 19.45 24.88 26.28
CA LEU A 12 19.22 24.31 27.61
C LEU A 12 17.75 24.41 28.01
N SER A 13 17.09 25.54 27.71
CA SER A 13 15.64 25.70 27.91
C SER A 13 14.83 24.77 27.04
N LEU A 14 15.21 24.58 25.78
CA LEU A 14 14.57 23.63 24.87
C LEU A 14 14.72 22.18 25.37
N CYS A 15 15.91 21.80 25.82
CA CYS A 15 16.17 20.49 26.44
C CYS A 15 15.31 20.26 27.68
N LEU A 16 15.15 21.28 28.54
CA LEU A 16 14.29 21.19 29.71
C LEU A 16 12.81 21.06 29.35
N ILE A 17 12.33 21.82 28.38
CA ILE A 17 10.93 21.77 27.93
C ILE A 17 10.64 20.40 27.29
N LEU A 18 11.43 19.97 26.33
CA LEU A 18 11.19 18.72 25.61
C LEU A 18 11.62 17.47 26.38
N GLY A 19 12.58 17.58 27.31
CA GLY A 19 13.09 16.50 28.13
C GLY A 19 12.32 16.21 29.41
N THR A 20 11.27 17.02 29.73
CA THR A 20 10.42 16.79 30.89
C THR A 20 8.96 16.57 30.49
N GLN A 21 8.23 15.79 31.30
CA GLN A 21 6.82 15.53 31.05
C GLN A 21 5.96 16.81 31.12
N ALA A 22 6.23 17.67 32.09
CA ALA A 22 5.49 18.94 32.27
C ALA A 22 5.73 19.89 31.08
N GLY A 23 6.99 20.06 30.66
CA GLY A 23 7.35 20.89 29.53
C GLY A 23 6.80 20.34 28.20
N SER A 24 6.85 19.01 28.01
CA SER A 24 6.27 18.35 26.84
C SER A 24 4.75 18.56 26.77
N ARG A 25 4.02 18.41 27.89
CA ARG A 25 2.58 18.72 27.94
C ARG A 25 2.27 20.18 27.59
N TRP A 26 3.07 21.10 28.12
CA TRP A 26 2.91 22.52 27.79
C TRP A 26 3.16 22.77 26.30
N ALA A 27 4.21 22.21 25.72
CA ALA A 27 4.54 22.37 24.30
C ALA A 27 3.43 21.78 23.41
N LEU A 28 2.89 20.62 23.73
CA LEU A 28 1.77 20.01 23.01
C LEU A 28 0.49 20.85 23.12
N GLY A 29 0.25 21.51 24.26
CA GLY A 29 -0.87 22.42 24.46
C GLY A 29 -0.82 23.68 23.59
N LEU A 30 0.34 24.01 23.00
CA LEU A 30 0.47 25.13 22.06
C LEU A 30 0.03 24.79 20.64
N VAL A 31 -0.16 23.50 20.32
CA VAL A 31 -0.57 23.05 18.98
C VAL A 31 -2.07 23.25 18.81
N PRO A 32 -2.52 24.12 17.87
CA PRO A 32 -3.95 24.36 17.69
C PRO A 32 -4.69 23.09 17.26
N GLY A 33 -5.83 22.84 17.89
CA GLY A 33 -6.70 21.71 17.56
C GLY A 33 -6.22 20.35 18.09
N LEU A 34 -5.06 20.28 18.78
CA LEU A 34 -4.54 19.05 19.35
C LEU A 34 -5.08 18.83 20.77
N LYS A 35 -5.63 17.64 21.02
CA LYS A 35 -6.01 17.15 22.35
C LYS A 35 -5.33 15.82 22.59
N ILE A 36 -4.74 15.66 23.78
CA ILE A 36 -4.04 14.44 24.17
C ILE A 36 -4.49 14.05 25.57
N GLU A 37 -4.88 12.79 25.72
CA GLU A 37 -5.35 12.22 26.96
C GLU A 37 -4.27 11.32 27.58
N ASN A 38 -4.05 11.45 28.88
CA ASN A 38 -3.13 10.62 29.69
C ASN A 38 -1.70 10.56 29.13
N PHE A 39 -1.22 11.71 28.60
CA PHE A 39 0.16 11.81 28.12
C PHE A 39 1.18 11.49 29.22
N SER A 40 2.13 10.62 28.91
CA SER A 40 3.26 10.27 29.79
C SER A 40 4.56 10.16 28.99
N GLY A 41 5.69 10.48 29.63
CA GLY A 41 6.99 10.54 28.98
C GLY A 41 7.39 11.96 28.59
N HIS A 42 8.28 12.10 27.61
CA HIS A 42 8.82 13.38 27.16
C HIS A 42 9.09 13.40 25.65
N LEU A 43 8.91 14.54 25.01
CA LEU A 43 9.03 14.69 23.56
C LEU A 43 10.46 14.48 23.04
N ALA A 44 11.49 14.69 23.87
CA ALA A 44 12.88 14.47 23.50
C ALA A 44 13.32 12.99 23.55
N GLY A 45 12.39 12.03 23.57
CA GLY A 45 12.74 10.61 23.63
C GLY A 45 11.53 9.71 23.47
N GLN A 46 11.01 9.21 24.59
CA GLN A 46 9.86 8.31 24.57
C GLN A 46 8.63 8.99 25.18
N TRP A 47 7.49 8.84 24.53
CA TRP A 47 6.20 9.23 25.07
C TRP A 47 5.10 8.27 24.63
N ARG A 48 4.01 8.27 25.38
CA ARG A 48 2.77 7.55 25.10
C ARG A 48 1.58 8.33 25.58
N ALA A 49 0.42 8.07 25.02
CA ALA A 49 -0.85 8.59 25.45
C ALA A 49 -1.95 7.54 25.28
N ASP A 50 -3.11 7.75 25.86
CA ASP A 50 -4.24 6.85 25.63
C ASP A 50 -4.97 7.23 24.34
N HIS A 51 -5.12 8.54 24.10
CA HIS A 51 -5.81 9.04 22.93
C HIS A 51 -5.22 10.38 22.48
N LEU A 52 -5.09 10.54 21.15
CA LEU A 52 -4.67 11.76 20.50
C LEU A 52 -5.71 12.15 19.46
N LEU A 53 -6.23 13.35 19.54
CA LEU A 53 -7.15 13.93 18.58
C LEU A 53 -6.57 15.23 18.05
N TRP A 54 -6.44 15.35 16.76
CA TRP A 54 -6.09 16.61 16.08
C TRP A 54 -7.17 17.01 15.08
N VAL A 55 -7.65 18.23 15.21
CA VAL A 55 -8.71 18.77 14.36
C VAL A 55 -8.22 20.09 13.75
N GLN A 56 -8.24 20.17 12.43
CA GLN A 56 -7.91 21.38 11.69
C GLN A 56 -8.90 21.57 10.54
N GLY A 57 -9.78 22.57 10.67
CA GLY A 57 -10.91 22.73 9.73
C GLY A 57 -11.78 21.48 9.73
N ASP A 58 -12.04 20.95 8.54
CA ASP A 58 -12.84 19.74 8.35
C ASP A 58 -12.02 18.43 8.40
N SER A 59 -10.71 18.55 8.61
CA SER A 59 -9.82 17.40 8.74
C SER A 59 -9.68 16.97 10.20
N ARG A 60 -9.77 15.66 10.45
CA ARG A 60 -9.63 15.06 11.78
C ARG A 60 -8.67 13.88 11.71
N VAL A 61 -7.72 13.86 12.62
CA VAL A 61 -6.81 12.75 12.87
C VAL A 61 -7.01 12.27 14.29
N GLU A 62 -7.28 11.00 14.45
CA GLU A 62 -7.53 10.33 15.72
C GLU A 62 -6.58 9.15 15.87
N VAL A 63 -5.89 9.04 16.99
CA VAL A 63 -4.92 7.98 17.23
C VAL A 63 -5.13 7.41 18.63
N ASP A 64 -5.41 6.12 18.71
CA ASP A 64 -5.59 5.39 19.96
C ASP A 64 -4.29 4.72 20.37
N ALA A 65 -4.00 4.82 21.67
CA ALA A 65 -2.83 4.26 22.32
C ALA A 65 -1.49 4.56 21.59
N PRO A 66 -1.21 5.83 21.19
CA PRO A 66 0.04 6.15 20.52
C PRO A 66 1.25 5.93 21.44
N VAL A 67 2.26 5.25 20.91
CA VAL A 67 3.58 5.11 21.49
C VAL A 67 4.61 5.61 20.49
N PHE A 68 5.46 6.52 20.92
CA PHE A 68 6.50 7.08 20.09
C PHE A 68 7.84 7.05 20.83
N VAL A 69 8.84 6.47 20.18
CA VAL A 69 10.21 6.41 20.68
C VAL A 69 11.15 6.87 19.58
N TRP A 70 11.99 7.84 19.87
CA TRP A 70 13.00 8.30 18.94
C TRP A 70 14.32 8.62 19.65
N SER A 71 15.40 8.59 18.90
CA SER A 71 16.77 8.82 19.41
C SER A 71 17.28 10.19 18.97
N PRO A 72 17.20 11.23 19.84
CA PRO A 72 17.63 12.58 19.49
C PRO A 72 19.13 12.68 19.16
N LEU A 73 19.97 11.80 19.69
CA LEU A 73 21.40 11.76 19.36
C LEU A 73 21.71 11.49 17.89
N CYS A 74 20.78 10.86 17.16
CA CYS A 74 20.91 10.69 15.72
C CYS A 74 20.96 12.02 14.94
N LEU A 75 20.36 13.10 15.49
CA LEU A 75 20.40 14.42 14.87
C LEU A 75 21.82 14.95 14.70
N ALA A 76 22.76 14.54 15.56
CA ALA A 76 24.17 14.87 15.39
C ALA A 76 24.76 14.29 14.08
N LYS A 77 24.12 13.27 13.49
CA LYS A 77 24.47 12.68 12.20
C LYS A 77 23.52 13.11 11.09
N MET A 78 22.76 14.19 11.27
CA MET A 78 21.72 14.66 10.32
C MET A 78 20.69 13.58 9.99
N THR A 79 20.31 12.76 10.98
CA THR A 79 19.33 11.69 10.83
C THR A 79 18.27 11.81 11.93
N LEU A 80 17.00 11.76 11.56
CA LEU A 80 15.89 11.57 12.49
C LEU A 80 15.65 10.07 12.67
N CYS A 81 16.01 9.52 13.83
CA CYS A 81 15.80 8.10 14.14
C CYS A 81 14.51 7.94 14.95
N VAL A 82 13.46 7.46 14.32
CA VAL A 82 12.24 6.99 14.98
C VAL A 82 12.40 5.49 15.19
N ASP A 83 12.70 5.11 16.43
CA ASP A 83 12.96 3.71 16.76
C ASP A 83 11.66 2.91 16.85
N GLN A 84 10.57 3.56 17.33
CA GLN A 84 9.26 2.93 17.46
C GLN A 84 8.15 3.97 17.28
N LEU A 85 7.16 3.63 16.47
CA LEU A 85 5.89 4.35 16.29
C LEU A 85 4.77 3.32 16.30
N GLN A 86 3.94 3.32 17.34
CA GLN A 86 2.85 2.36 17.47
C GLN A 86 1.54 3.08 17.76
N ALA A 87 0.45 2.51 17.22
CA ALA A 87 -0.91 2.88 17.53
C ALA A 87 -1.82 1.66 17.41
N GLU A 88 -2.82 1.55 18.26
CA GLU A 88 -3.84 0.51 18.12
C GLU A 88 -4.75 0.82 16.94
N ARG A 89 -5.16 2.08 16.81
CA ARG A 89 -6.00 2.55 15.71
C ARG A 89 -5.59 3.95 15.28
N VAL A 90 -5.60 4.18 13.97
CA VAL A 90 -5.45 5.50 13.36
C VAL A 90 -6.68 5.78 12.51
N GLY A 91 -7.42 6.83 12.87
CA GLY A 91 -8.58 7.33 12.14
C GLY A 91 -8.24 8.63 11.41
N LEU A 92 -8.47 8.64 10.10
CA LEU A 92 -8.28 9.81 9.25
C LEU A 92 -9.63 10.20 8.65
N GLN A 93 -10.04 11.43 8.83
CA GLN A 93 -11.22 12.00 8.20
C GLN A 93 -10.82 13.25 7.42
N PHE A 94 -11.13 13.25 6.14
CA PHE A 94 -10.90 14.38 5.25
C PHE A 94 -12.22 14.82 4.63
N PRO A 95 -12.42 16.12 4.36
CA PRO A 95 -13.62 16.59 3.70
C PRO A 95 -13.79 15.92 2.33
N SER A 96 -14.99 15.42 2.05
CA SER A 96 -15.34 14.88 0.75
C SER A 96 -15.45 16.00 -0.27
N GLY A 97 -14.56 16.05 -1.26
CA GLY A 97 -14.73 16.87 -2.46
C GLY A 97 -14.32 18.33 -2.35
N ALA A 98 -13.01 18.59 -2.38
CA ALA A 98 -12.55 19.73 -3.15
C ALA A 98 -12.33 19.23 -4.59
N ASP A 99 -12.78 20.01 -5.56
CA ASP A 99 -12.57 19.75 -6.99
C ASP A 99 -11.18 19.20 -7.25
N GLN A 100 -11.12 17.90 -7.58
CA GLN A 100 -9.88 17.31 -8.09
C GLN A 100 -9.63 18.05 -9.41
N SER A 101 -8.69 18.98 -9.39
CA SER A 101 -8.21 19.59 -10.61
C SER A 101 -7.78 18.46 -11.53
N SER A 102 -8.55 18.27 -12.61
CA SER A 102 -8.31 17.26 -13.65
C SER A 102 -7.09 17.69 -14.47
N GLY A 103 -5.90 17.52 -13.90
CA GLY A 103 -4.63 17.74 -14.54
C GLY A 103 -3.67 16.61 -14.20
N PRO A 104 -2.66 16.34 -15.03
CA PRO A 104 -1.65 15.35 -14.72
C PRO A 104 -1.01 15.69 -13.36
N MET A 105 -1.02 14.75 -12.42
CA MET A 105 -0.43 14.93 -11.11
C MET A 105 1.09 15.08 -11.26
N SER A 106 1.62 16.27 -11.02
CA SER A 106 3.06 16.51 -10.97
C SER A 106 3.54 16.39 -9.53
N LEU A 107 4.47 15.49 -9.28
CA LEU A 107 5.12 15.38 -7.98
C LEU A 107 6.42 16.19 -8.00
N PRO A 108 6.67 17.07 -7.02
CA PRO A 108 7.92 17.81 -6.94
C PRO A 108 9.07 16.90 -6.52
N ASP A 109 10.29 17.27 -6.87
CA ASP A 109 11.47 16.61 -6.29
C ASP A 109 11.48 16.81 -4.77
N LEU A 110 11.46 15.71 -4.02
CA LEU A 110 11.48 15.75 -2.57
C LEU A 110 12.92 15.53 -2.06
N LYS A 111 13.55 16.63 -1.61
CA LYS A 111 14.86 16.59 -0.96
C LYS A 111 14.70 16.99 0.49
N LEU A 112 14.80 16.01 1.39
CA LEU A 112 14.79 16.31 2.81
C LEU A 112 16.17 16.78 3.27
N PRO A 113 16.24 17.78 4.16
CA PRO A 113 17.51 18.30 4.67
C PRO A 113 18.24 17.31 5.60
N LEU A 114 17.55 16.26 6.04
CA LEU A 114 18.08 15.22 6.92
C LEU A 114 17.53 13.85 6.50
N ALA A 115 18.26 12.80 6.80
CA ALA A 115 17.78 11.44 6.65
C ALA A 115 16.71 11.12 7.71
N ILE A 116 15.78 10.21 7.40
CA ILE A 116 14.78 9.72 8.36
C ILE A 116 14.90 8.19 8.40
N ARG A 117 14.99 7.62 9.59
CA ARG A 117 14.95 6.18 9.80
C ARG A 117 13.74 5.81 10.65
N LEU A 118 12.87 4.99 10.11
CA LEU A 118 11.71 4.40 10.78
C LEU A 118 12.06 2.94 11.09
N GLY A 119 12.36 2.65 12.34
CA GLY A 119 12.81 1.32 12.78
C GLY A 119 11.65 0.33 12.86
N ASP A 120 10.59 0.70 13.58
CA ASP A 120 9.44 -0.17 13.83
C ASP A 120 8.17 0.68 13.93
N VAL A 121 7.42 0.72 12.84
CA VAL A 121 6.10 1.36 12.76
C VAL A 121 5.04 0.27 12.79
N ARG A 122 4.09 0.33 13.74
CA ARG A 122 2.98 -0.63 13.87
C ARG A 122 1.67 0.10 14.08
N ILE A 123 0.71 -0.18 13.22
CA ILE A 123 -0.66 0.33 13.33
C ILE A 123 -1.60 -0.89 13.30
N GLY A 124 -2.39 -1.05 14.35
CA GLY A 124 -3.32 -2.16 14.47
C GLY A 124 -4.49 -2.06 13.49
N SER A 125 -5.06 -0.85 13.33
CA SER A 125 -6.13 -0.61 12.36
C SER A 125 -6.04 0.81 11.78
N LEU A 126 -6.25 0.92 10.47
CA LEU A 126 -6.27 2.20 9.75
C LEU A 126 -7.68 2.44 9.19
N MET A 127 -8.30 3.50 9.67
CA MET A 127 -9.63 3.94 9.23
C MET A 127 -9.50 5.19 8.36
N LEU A 128 -10.18 5.22 7.22
CA LEU A 128 -10.27 6.39 6.35
C LEU A 128 -11.74 6.73 6.11
N ASN A 129 -12.14 7.94 6.49
CA ASN A 129 -13.52 8.42 6.39
C ASN A 129 -14.56 7.42 6.97
N GLY A 130 -14.22 6.79 8.11
CA GLY A 130 -15.07 5.83 8.80
C GLY A 130 -15.02 4.38 8.26
N SER A 131 -14.27 4.13 7.18
CA SER A 131 -14.10 2.78 6.63
C SER A 131 -12.73 2.21 6.98
N GLU A 132 -12.69 0.94 7.43
CA GLU A 132 -11.44 0.23 7.70
C GLU A 132 -10.73 -0.07 6.38
N GLN A 133 -9.49 0.41 6.24
CA GLN A 133 -8.66 0.19 5.07
C GLN A 133 -7.65 -0.94 5.29
N LEU A 134 -7.09 -1.01 6.49
CA LEU A 134 -6.12 -2.02 6.88
C LEU A 134 -6.39 -2.47 8.32
N ARG A 135 -6.19 -3.77 8.59
CA ARG A 135 -6.27 -4.37 9.94
C ARG A 135 -4.93 -4.48 10.61
N ALA A 136 -3.85 -4.49 9.84
CA ALA A 136 -2.50 -4.40 10.36
C ALA A 136 -1.60 -3.72 9.35
N LEU A 137 -0.73 -2.83 9.85
CA LEU A 137 0.37 -2.23 9.12
C LEU A 137 1.62 -2.33 9.98
N GLN A 138 2.69 -2.94 9.43
CA GLN A 138 4.02 -2.86 9.99
C GLN A 138 4.96 -2.33 8.92
N LEU A 139 5.84 -1.39 9.28
CA LEU A 139 6.74 -0.74 8.34
C LEU A 139 8.09 -0.49 8.99
N ALA A 140 9.16 -0.88 8.28
CA ALA A 140 10.53 -0.43 8.53
C ALA A 140 11.05 0.22 7.25
N ALA A 141 11.46 1.48 7.35
CA ALA A 141 11.86 2.26 6.18
C ALA A 141 12.95 3.28 6.53
N GLU A 142 13.70 3.68 5.51
CA GLU A 142 14.73 4.68 5.64
C GLU A 142 14.68 5.67 4.46
N TRP A 143 14.64 6.95 4.77
CA TRP A 143 14.76 8.02 3.78
C TRP A 143 16.17 8.58 3.82
N THR A 144 16.88 8.47 2.71
CA THR A 144 18.25 8.97 2.54
C THR A 144 18.34 9.88 1.32
N ALA A 145 19.53 10.35 0.99
CA ALA A 145 19.79 11.05 -0.27
C ALA A 145 19.47 10.20 -1.51
N ASN A 146 19.45 8.86 -1.37
CA ASN A 146 19.13 7.94 -2.47
C ASN A 146 17.61 7.70 -2.62
N GLY A 147 16.79 8.22 -1.72
CA GLY A 147 15.34 8.07 -1.71
C GLY A 147 14.80 7.31 -0.50
N LEU A 148 13.54 6.86 -0.62
CA LEU A 148 12.84 6.08 0.38
C LEU A 148 13.10 4.58 0.15
N GLN A 149 13.90 3.99 1.01
CA GLN A 149 14.11 2.54 1.08
C GLN A 149 13.09 1.94 2.05
N ILE A 150 12.18 1.11 1.55
CA ILE A 150 11.29 0.28 2.36
C ILE A 150 12.01 -1.05 2.59
N ASN A 151 12.48 -1.27 3.82
CA ASN A 151 13.20 -2.50 4.19
C ASN A 151 12.21 -3.66 4.36
N ALA A 152 11.06 -3.38 4.98
CA ALA A 152 9.95 -4.31 5.12
C ALA A 152 8.66 -3.51 5.31
N ALA A 153 7.61 -3.91 4.61
CA ALA A 153 6.24 -3.47 4.85
C ALA A 153 5.34 -4.71 4.88
N HIS A 154 4.56 -4.84 5.93
CA HIS A 154 3.56 -5.89 6.09
C HIS A 154 2.19 -5.22 6.23
N LEU A 155 1.28 -5.52 5.31
CA LEU A 155 -0.06 -4.95 5.26
C LEU A 155 -1.07 -6.08 5.25
N GLN A 156 -2.08 -5.97 6.10
CA GLN A 156 -3.19 -6.90 6.13
C GLN A 156 -4.52 -6.17 5.93
N ARG A 157 -5.32 -6.68 5.02
CA ARG A 157 -6.70 -6.25 4.81
C ARG A 157 -7.56 -7.50 4.58
N ASP A 158 -8.53 -7.73 5.47
CA ASP A 158 -9.34 -8.95 5.45
C ASP A 158 -8.45 -10.21 5.37
N ASP A 159 -8.62 -11.03 4.36
CA ASP A 159 -7.84 -12.26 4.12
C ASP A 159 -6.65 -12.03 3.17
N LEU A 160 -6.40 -10.76 2.77
CA LEU A 160 -5.27 -10.37 1.96
C LEU A 160 -4.09 -9.98 2.85
N VAL A 161 -2.91 -10.57 2.59
CA VAL A 161 -1.67 -10.21 3.29
C VAL A 161 -0.61 -9.87 2.24
N LEU A 162 -0.07 -8.66 2.32
CA LEU A 162 0.99 -8.17 1.45
C LEU A 162 2.26 -7.91 2.24
N ASP A 163 3.33 -8.60 1.89
CA ASP A 163 4.69 -8.34 2.33
C ASP A 163 5.46 -7.66 1.19
N LEU A 164 6.06 -6.51 1.44
CA LEU A 164 6.69 -5.68 0.41
C LEU A 164 8.03 -5.11 0.89
N SER A 165 8.99 -4.99 -0.02
CA SER A 165 10.21 -4.20 0.14
C SER A 165 10.55 -3.48 -1.17
N GLY A 166 11.31 -2.38 -1.11
CA GLY A 166 11.61 -1.64 -2.33
C GLY A 166 12.31 -0.32 -2.11
N LEU A 167 12.63 0.35 -3.22
CA LEU A 167 13.24 1.67 -3.26
C LEU A 167 12.41 2.59 -4.16
N LEU A 168 12.03 3.73 -3.62
CA LEU A 168 11.43 4.84 -4.36
C LEU A 168 12.38 6.03 -4.35
N GLN A 169 12.74 6.52 -5.54
CA GLN A 169 13.57 7.71 -5.67
C GLN A 169 12.68 8.93 -6.00
N PRO A 170 12.45 9.85 -5.06
CA PRO A 170 11.48 10.94 -5.21
C PRO A 170 12.08 12.13 -5.97
N ASN A 171 12.61 11.88 -7.14
CA ASN A 171 13.19 12.86 -8.04
C ASN A 171 12.98 12.47 -9.51
N GLY A 172 12.96 13.44 -10.40
CA GLY A 172 12.75 13.24 -11.83
C GLY A 172 11.40 12.53 -12.09
N ASP A 173 11.45 11.37 -12.73
CA ASP A 173 10.26 10.56 -13.04
C ASP A 173 9.82 9.63 -11.90
N TRP A 174 10.41 9.75 -10.71
CA TRP A 174 10.15 8.94 -9.53
C TRP A 174 10.36 7.44 -9.79
N PRO A 175 11.62 7.02 -10.05
CA PRO A 175 11.93 5.61 -10.21
C PRO A 175 11.51 4.78 -8.99
N LEU A 176 10.84 3.67 -9.26
CA LEU A 176 10.35 2.71 -8.25
C LEU A 176 10.84 1.31 -8.62
N THR A 177 11.39 0.62 -7.64
CA THR A 177 11.66 -0.81 -7.69
C THR A 177 11.14 -1.43 -6.40
N ALA A 178 10.24 -2.40 -6.51
CA ALA A 178 9.68 -3.09 -5.36
C ALA A 178 9.49 -4.58 -5.64
N GLN A 179 9.59 -5.38 -4.60
CA GLN A 179 9.33 -6.82 -4.64
C GLN A 179 8.53 -7.21 -3.41
N GLY A 180 7.73 -8.25 -3.53
CA GLY A 180 6.92 -8.69 -2.40
C GLY A 180 6.18 -9.99 -2.66
N GLN A 181 5.38 -10.37 -1.67
CA GLN A 181 4.49 -11.52 -1.73
C GLN A 181 3.09 -11.09 -1.30
N LEU A 182 2.11 -11.43 -2.12
CA LEU A 182 0.70 -11.25 -1.80
C LEU A 182 0.08 -12.64 -1.55
N LYS A 183 -0.43 -12.84 -0.35
CA LYS A 183 -1.24 -14.01 -0.01
C LYS A 183 -2.71 -13.69 -0.27
N LEU A 184 -3.37 -14.57 -0.98
CA LEU A 184 -4.75 -14.46 -1.39
C LEU A 184 -5.60 -15.54 -0.70
N PRO A 185 -6.88 -15.28 -0.42
CA PRO A 185 -7.81 -16.33 -0.03
C PRO A 185 -8.03 -17.29 -1.19
N ALA A 186 -8.10 -18.58 -0.89
CA ALA A 186 -8.39 -19.62 -1.87
C ALA A 186 -9.41 -20.61 -1.33
N PRO A 187 -10.21 -21.24 -2.21
CA PRO A 187 -11.15 -22.29 -1.82
C PRO A 187 -10.46 -23.45 -1.10
N GLY A 188 -11.06 -23.94 0.00
CA GLY A 188 -10.59 -25.13 0.73
C GLY A 188 -9.28 -24.91 1.49
N ASP A 189 -9.03 -23.69 1.97
CA ASP A 189 -7.84 -23.32 2.78
C ASP A 189 -6.50 -23.66 2.13
N GLN A 190 -6.46 -23.76 0.80
CA GLN A 190 -5.22 -23.99 0.07
C GLN A 190 -4.37 -22.72 0.07
N PRO A 191 -3.05 -22.81 0.18
CA PRO A 191 -2.20 -21.63 0.06
C PRO A 191 -2.26 -21.07 -1.35
N TRP A 192 -2.48 -19.77 -1.48
CA TRP A 192 -2.37 -19.06 -2.75
C TRP A 192 -1.48 -17.83 -2.59
N THR A 193 -0.36 -17.81 -3.27
CA THR A 193 0.65 -16.76 -3.14
C THR A 193 1.06 -16.22 -4.50
N LEU A 194 1.12 -14.90 -4.60
CA LEU A 194 1.71 -14.18 -5.74
C LEU A 194 3.06 -13.59 -5.33
N ALA A 195 4.13 -14.00 -5.98
CA ALA A 195 5.43 -13.34 -5.87
C ALA A 195 5.45 -12.15 -6.84
N LEU A 196 5.55 -10.92 -6.28
CA LEU A 196 5.40 -9.66 -7.01
C LEU A 196 6.76 -9.04 -7.31
N ASN A 197 6.90 -8.47 -8.52
CA ASN A 197 8.01 -7.60 -8.90
C ASN A 197 7.44 -6.38 -9.63
N ILE A 198 7.76 -5.19 -9.12
CA ILE A 198 7.28 -3.91 -9.65
C ILE A 198 8.50 -3.05 -9.94
N GLN A 199 8.59 -2.51 -11.15
CA GLN A 199 9.67 -1.61 -11.53
C GLN A 199 9.21 -0.59 -12.57
N GLY A 200 9.84 0.57 -12.58
CA GLY A 200 9.56 1.62 -13.55
C GLY A 200 9.58 3.00 -12.95
N ASN A 201 8.77 3.88 -13.49
CA ASN A 201 8.69 5.28 -13.10
C ASN A 201 7.25 5.61 -12.68
N LEU A 202 7.09 6.08 -11.45
CA LEU A 202 5.78 6.36 -10.86
C LEU A 202 5.00 7.44 -11.66
N LEU A 203 5.71 8.45 -12.18
CA LEU A 203 5.11 9.51 -13.01
C LEU A 203 4.79 9.08 -14.46
N LYS A 204 5.29 7.92 -14.90
CA LYS A 204 5.09 7.43 -16.28
C LYS A 204 4.41 6.07 -16.26
N THR A 205 5.22 5.04 -16.23
CA THR A 205 4.75 3.66 -16.34
C THR A 205 5.46 2.77 -15.34
N LEU A 206 4.69 1.97 -14.62
CA LEU A 206 5.15 0.86 -13.82
C LEU A 206 4.91 -0.45 -14.57
N GLN A 207 5.89 -1.32 -14.56
CA GLN A 207 5.79 -2.71 -15.00
C GLN A 207 5.55 -3.58 -13.78
N LEU A 208 4.57 -4.45 -13.87
CA LEU A 208 4.20 -5.41 -12.86
C LEU A 208 4.41 -6.82 -13.41
N LYS A 209 5.09 -7.67 -12.64
CA LYS A 209 5.18 -9.11 -12.88
C LYS A 209 4.79 -9.82 -11.60
N ALA A 210 4.05 -10.92 -11.74
CA ALA A 210 3.72 -11.77 -10.60
C ALA A 210 3.75 -13.24 -11.02
N ASP A 211 4.35 -14.08 -10.19
CA ASP A 211 4.32 -15.53 -10.31
C ASP A 211 3.36 -16.08 -9.25
N SER A 212 2.33 -16.77 -9.71
CA SER A 212 1.30 -17.38 -8.88
C SER A 212 1.64 -18.81 -8.55
N SER A 213 1.48 -19.21 -7.30
CA SER A 213 1.76 -20.54 -6.79
C SER A 213 0.75 -20.97 -5.72
N GLY A 214 0.67 -22.28 -5.52
CA GLY A 214 -0.31 -22.89 -4.61
C GLY A 214 -1.61 -23.24 -5.33
N TYR A 215 -2.73 -22.65 -4.90
CA TYR A 215 -4.05 -22.92 -5.47
C TYR A 215 -4.12 -22.72 -6.99
N LEU A 216 -3.53 -21.66 -7.50
CA LEU A 216 -3.45 -21.37 -8.93
C LEU A 216 -1.99 -21.26 -9.36
N GLN A 217 -1.58 -22.04 -10.35
CA GLN A 217 -0.26 -21.92 -11.00
C GLN A 217 -0.39 -20.95 -12.19
N GLY A 218 0.45 -19.92 -12.23
CA GLY A 218 0.34 -18.96 -13.33
C GLY A 218 1.29 -17.80 -13.23
N GLN A 219 1.21 -16.95 -14.24
CA GLN A 219 2.00 -15.71 -14.33
C GLN A 219 1.11 -14.54 -14.72
N LEU A 220 1.41 -13.39 -14.15
CA LEU A 220 0.80 -12.12 -14.51
C LEU A 220 1.90 -11.17 -14.94
N SER A 221 1.68 -10.49 -16.04
CA SER A 221 2.52 -9.37 -16.48
C SER A 221 1.64 -8.19 -16.89
N GLY A 222 2.07 -6.98 -16.57
CA GLY A 222 1.27 -5.81 -16.89
C GLY A 222 2.05 -4.52 -16.83
N GLN A 223 1.38 -3.47 -17.29
CA GLN A 223 1.84 -2.10 -17.22
C GLN A 223 0.70 -1.23 -16.73
N LEU A 224 1.00 -0.27 -15.88
CA LEU A 224 0.04 0.71 -15.41
C LEU A 224 0.66 2.09 -15.32
N GLN A 225 -0.15 3.14 -15.48
CA GLN A 225 0.25 4.53 -15.34
C GLN A 225 -0.44 5.12 -14.10
N PRO A 226 0.15 4.97 -12.90
CA PRO A 226 -0.55 5.16 -11.63
C PRO A 226 -0.97 6.61 -11.35
N LEU A 227 -0.28 7.60 -11.91
CA LEU A 227 -0.55 9.02 -11.71
C LEU A 227 -1.15 9.70 -12.95
N VAL A 228 -1.45 8.94 -13.99
CA VAL A 228 -2.21 9.43 -15.14
C VAL A 228 -3.71 9.32 -14.83
N GLU A 229 -4.45 10.33 -15.27
CA GLU A 229 -5.91 10.37 -15.09
C GLU A 229 -6.54 9.07 -15.60
N ASN A 230 -7.49 8.56 -14.83
CA ASN A 230 -8.22 7.30 -15.09
C ASN A 230 -7.37 6.01 -15.08
N LEU A 231 -6.13 6.04 -14.57
CA LEU A 231 -5.31 4.86 -14.33
C LEU A 231 -5.23 3.90 -15.55
N PRO A 232 -4.66 4.31 -16.69
CA PRO A 232 -4.51 3.41 -17.83
C PRO A 232 -3.66 2.19 -17.46
N ALA A 233 -4.16 0.99 -17.82
CA ALA A 233 -3.47 -0.26 -17.52
C ALA A 233 -3.68 -1.30 -18.63
N GLN A 234 -2.68 -2.18 -18.76
CA GLN A 234 -2.72 -3.39 -19.56
C GLN A 234 -2.15 -4.54 -18.73
N VAL A 235 -2.87 -5.66 -18.68
CA VAL A 235 -2.49 -6.85 -17.91
C VAL A 235 -2.70 -8.08 -18.76
N ASN A 236 -1.76 -9.02 -18.69
CA ASN A 236 -1.86 -10.34 -19.28
C ASN A 236 -1.66 -11.37 -18.15
N VAL A 237 -2.49 -12.41 -18.15
CA VAL A 237 -2.45 -13.51 -17.19
C VAL A 237 -2.41 -14.82 -17.94
N THR A 238 -1.52 -15.72 -17.54
CA THR A 238 -1.51 -17.12 -17.96
C THR A 238 -1.61 -17.98 -16.72
N ALA A 239 -2.48 -18.99 -16.72
CA ALA A 239 -2.66 -19.87 -15.57
C ALA A 239 -3.18 -21.25 -15.96
N ASP A 240 -3.02 -22.19 -15.04
CA ASP A 240 -3.52 -23.57 -15.15
C ASP A 240 -4.15 -24.02 -13.83
N GLY A 241 -5.16 -24.88 -13.95
CA GLY A 241 -5.72 -25.59 -12.80
C GLY A 241 -6.72 -24.80 -11.98
N PHE A 242 -7.38 -23.76 -12.53
CA PHE A 242 -8.36 -22.97 -11.78
C PHE A 242 -9.68 -23.74 -11.57
N LYS A 243 -10.11 -23.82 -10.31
CA LYS A 243 -11.47 -24.25 -9.91
C LYS A 243 -12.14 -23.15 -9.11
N ALA A 244 -13.39 -22.86 -9.41
CA ALA A 244 -14.14 -21.83 -8.65
C ALA A 244 -14.50 -22.26 -7.23
N SER A 245 -14.50 -23.57 -6.93
CA SER A 245 -14.68 -24.16 -5.61
C SER A 245 -13.87 -25.44 -5.51
N ALA A 246 -13.38 -25.76 -4.31
CA ALA A 246 -12.66 -27.02 -4.04
C ALA A 246 -13.55 -28.26 -4.28
N ASP A 247 -14.86 -28.15 -4.11
CA ASP A 247 -15.83 -29.25 -4.26
C ASP A 247 -16.21 -29.53 -5.70
N LEU A 248 -15.79 -28.68 -6.67
CA LEU A 248 -16.08 -28.91 -8.08
C LEU A 248 -15.29 -30.10 -8.62
N PRO A 249 -15.91 -30.93 -9.50
CA PRO A 249 -15.20 -32.03 -10.14
C PRO A 249 -14.08 -31.51 -11.06
N ASP A 250 -13.07 -32.35 -11.33
CA ASP A 250 -11.93 -31.99 -12.18
C ASP A 250 -12.35 -31.67 -13.64
N THR A 251 -13.52 -32.14 -14.08
CA THR A 251 -14.10 -31.80 -15.37
C THR A 251 -14.49 -30.33 -15.50
N LEU A 252 -14.61 -29.59 -14.39
CA LEU A 252 -14.85 -28.15 -14.35
C LEU A 252 -13.61 -27.33 -13.98
N GLN A 253 -12.43 -27.95 -14.03
CA GLN A 253 -11.15 -27.26 -13.86
C GLN A 253 -10.76 -26.57 -15.18
N LEU A 254 -10.59 -25.25 -15.12
CA LEU A 254 -10.08 -24.49 -16.25
C LEU A 254 -8.56 -24.66 -16.37
N ASN A 255 -8.09 -25.03 -17.55
CA ASN A 255 -6.69 -25.19 -17.89
C ASN A 255 -6.34 -24.28 -19.07
N ARG A 256 -5.04 -24.05 -19.28
CA ARG A 256 -4.51 -23.20 -20.36
C ARG A 256 -5.24 -21.84 -20.43
N ILE A 257 -5.36 -21.20 -19.26
CA ILE A 257 -6.02 -19.91 -19.14
C ILE A 257 -5.08 -18.84 -19.67
N GLU A 258 -5.57 -18.05 -20.60
CA GLU A 258 -4.92 -16.85 -21.11
C GLU A 258 -5.93 -15.71 -21.03
N LEU A 259 -5.62 -14.66 -20.24
CA LEU A 259 -6.49 -13.49 -20.11
C LEU A 259 -5.67 -12.24 -20.44
N ALA A 260 -6.27 -11.34 -21.18
CA ALA A 260 -5.74 -9.99 -21.43
C ALA A 260 -6.78 -8.95 -21.03
N ALA A 261 -6.36 -7.95 -20.29
CA ALA A 261 -7.19 -6.81 -19.92
C ALA A 261 -6.49 -5.51 -20.30
N GLN A 262 -7.20 -4.57 -20.91
CA GLN A 262 -6.68 -3.26 -21.28
C GLN A 262 -7.76 -2.19 -21.21
N GLY A 263 -7.43 -1.04 -20.65
CA GLY A 263 -8.36 0.08 -20.57
C GLY A 263 -7.98 1.11 -19.53
N ASP A 264 -8.97 1.78 -19.00
CA ASP A 264 -8.86 2.80 -17.96
C ASP A 264 -10.13 2.81 -17.08
N LEU A 265 -10.08 3.51 -15.93
CA LEU A 265 -11.22 3.58 -14.99
C LEU A 265 -12.45 4.29 -15.56
N LYS A 266 -12.29 5.20 -16.53
CA LYS A 266 -13.40 5.96 -17.12
C LYS A 266 -14.20 5.13 -18.12
N HIS A 267 -13.51 4.36 -18.94
CA HIS A 267 -14.13 3.59 -20.03
C HIS A 267 -14.26 2.10 -19.69
N GLY A 268 -13.71 1.68 -18.53
CA GLY A 268 -13.59 0.29 -18.13
C GLY A 268 -12.44 -0.44 -18.84
N TYR A 269 -12.07 -1.58 -18.30
CA TYR A 269 -11.04 -2.45 -18.87
C TYR A 269 -11.71 -3.53 -19.72
N ARG A 270 -11.39 -3.56 -21.00
CA ARG A 270 -11.81 -4.65 -21.89
C ARG A 270 -11.04 -5.90 -21.54
N VAL A 271 -11.72 -6.98 -21.34
CA VAL A 271 -11.17 -8.29 -21.02
C VAL A 271 -11.44 -9.24 -22.17
N SER A 272 -10.42 -9.94 -22.62
CA SER A 272 -10.53 -11.06 -23.52
C SER A 272 -9.73 -12.23 -23.00
N GLY A 273 -10.17 -13.44 -23.22
CA GLY A 273 -9.43 -14.60 -22.75
C GLY A 273 -9.89 -15.91 -23.36
N ASN A 274 -9.01 -16.89 -23.20
CA ASN A 274 -9.23 -18.25 -23.60
C ASN A 274 -8.91 -19.19 -22.43
N ALA A 275 -9.60 -20.30 -22.39
CA ALA A 275 -9.32 -21.40 -21.48
C ALA A 275 -9.76 -22.72 -22.09
N SER A 276 -9.44 -23.83 -21.45
CA SER A 276 -9.95 -25.14 -21.83
C SER A 276 -10.52 -25.89 -20.64
N LEU A 277 -11.62 -26.61 -20.88
CA LEU A 277 -12.20 -27.58 -19.95
C LEU A 277 -11.86 -29.00 -20.40
N PRO A 278 -11.47 -29.91 -19.50
CA PRO A 278 -11.30 -31.31 -19.84
C PRO A 278 -12.66 -31.95 -20.14
N ALA A 279 -12.74 -32.76 -21.20
CA ALA A 279 -13.90 -33.57 -21.51
C ALA A 279 -13.45 -34.92 -22.09
N GLU A 280 -14.29 -35.96 -21.99
CA GLU A 280 -13.98 -37.33 -22.42
C GLU A 280 -13.61 -37.44 -23.90
N GLN A 281 -14.21 -36.59 -24.74
CA GLN A 281 -14.02 -36.60 -26.22
C GLN A 281 -13.03 -35.50 -26.68
N GLY A 282 -12.18 -35.01 -25.78
CA GLY A 282 -11.21 -33.95 -26.04
C GLY A 282 -11.58 -32.63 -25.36
N PRO A 283 -10.62 -31.72 -25.17
CA PRO A 283 -10.85 -30.48 -24.44
C PRO A 283 -11.85 -29.57 -25.15
N VAL A 284 -12.73 -28.96 -24.37
CA VAL A 284 -13.63 -27.91 -24.85
C VAL A 284 -12.91 -26.57 -24.69
N ALA A 285 -12.77 -25.84 -25.81
CA ALA A 285 -12.23 -24.49 -25.81
C ALA A 285 -13.29 -23.50 -25.33
N LEU A 286 -12.87 -22.58 -24.46
CA LEU A 286 -13.70 -21.50 -23.93
C LEU A 286 -13.06 -20.19 -24.33
N ALA A 287 -13.84 -19.29 -24.94
CA ALA A 287 -13.42 -17.94 -25.26
C ALA A 287 -14.34 -16.94 -24.56
N LEU A 288 -13.74 -15.94 -23.93
CA LEU A 288 -14.42 -14.90 -23.16
C LEU A 288 -14.11 -13.53 -23.75
N GLN A 289 -15.14 -12.70 -23.87
CA GLN A 289 -15.00 -11.27 -24.12
C GLN A 289 -15.92 -10.51 -23.17
N GLY A 290 -15.40 -9.43 -22.58
CA GLY A 290 -16.16 -8.65 -21.62
C GLY A 290 -15.50 -7.31 -21.28
N ARG A 291 -16.07 -6.66 -20.29
CA ARG A 291 -15.58 -5.41 -19.71
C ARG A 291 -15.70 -5.48 -18.19
N VAL A 292 -14.73 -4.91 -17.52
CA VAL A 292 -14.75 -4.72 -16.07
C VAL A 292 -14.61 -3.23 -15.77
N ASP A 293 -15.46 -2.69 -14.92
CA ASP A 293 -15.42 -1.31 -14.44
C ASP A 293 -15.74 -1.23 -12.93
N ALA A 294 -15.90 -0.02 -12.40
CA ALA A 294 -16.19 0.20 -10.99
C ALA A 294 -17.58 -0.32 -10.54
N GLN A 295 -18.50 -0.55 -11.47
CA GLN A 295 -19.86 -1.03 -11.21
C GLN A 295 -19.93 -2.57 -11.25
N GLY A 296 -18.99 -3.22 -11.95
CA GLY A 296 -18.97 -4.69 -12.04
C GLY A 296 -18.28 -5.22 -13.27
N ALA A 297 -18.61 -6.47 -13.62
CA ALA A 297 -18.14 -7.15 -14.82
C ALA A 297 -19.31 -7.44 -15.75
N ASP A 298 -19.16 -7.05 -17.01
CA ASP A 298 -20.11 -7.32 -18.09
C ASP A 298 -19.47 -8.32 -19.07
N ILE A 299 -20.13 -9.46 -19.26
CA ILE A 299 -19.70 -10.50 -20.20
C ILE A 299 -20.45 -10.29 -21.52
N ALA A 300 -19.74 -9.81 -22.53
CA ALA A 300 -20.31 -9.56 -23.85
C ALA A 300 -20.47 -10.85 -24.70
N ALA A 301 -19.52 -11.79 -24.57
CA ALA A 301 -19.57 -13.08 -25.25
C ALA A 301 -18.85 -14.16 -24.41
N LEU A 302 -19.42 -15.34 -24.43
CA LEU A 302 -18.83 -16.56 -23.86
C LEU A 302 -19.10 -17.71 -24.84
N ASP A 303 -18.09 -18.10 -25.59
CA ASP A 303 -18.17 -19.13 -26.61
C ASP A 303 -17.54 -20.43 -26.11
N LEU A 304 -18.24 -21.54 -26.26
CA LEU A 304 -17.78 -22.90 -25.98
C LEU A 304 -17.69 -23.67 -27.30
N THR A 305 -16.50 -24.15 -27.62
CA THR A 305 -16.25 -24.92 -28.83
C THR A 305 -15.68 -26.27 -28.49
N ALA A 306 -16.37 -27.34 -28.83
CA ALA A 306 -15.84 -28.71 -28.75
C ALA A 306 -14.71 -28.88 -29.77
N SER A 307 -13.66 -29.68 -29.43
CA SER A 307 -12.57 -29.95 -30.36
C SER A 307 -13.09 -30.63 -31.63
N ALA A 308 -12.55 -30.23 -32.79
CA ALA A 308 -12.98 -30.67 -34.11
C ALA A 308 -12.75 -32.16 -34.47
N GLU A 309 -12.35 -33.00 -33.50
CA GLU A 309 -12.27 -34.44 -33.67
C GLU A 309 -13.65 -35.16 -33.57
N GLN A 310 -14.72 -34.43 -33.45
CA GLN A 310 -16.11 -34.92 -33.53
C GLN A 310 -16.73 -34.75 -34.92
N SER A 311 -15.99 -34.86 -35.98
CA SER A 311 -16.63 -35.16 -37.27
C SER A 311 -16.61 -36.66 -37.50
N LEU A 312 -17.71 -37.27 -37.30
CA LEU A 312 -18.07 -38.52 -37.97
C LEU A 312 -17.98 -38.39 -39.46
#